data_de0da0de702d5b7a7530cf0745b33331
#
_entry.id   de0da0de702d5b7a7530cf0745b33331
#
_cell.length_a   1.000
_cell.length_b   1.000
_cell.length_c   1.000
_cell.angle_alpha   90.00
_cell.angle_beta   90.00
_cell.angle_gamma   90.00
#
_symmetry.space_group_name_H-M   'P 1'
#
loop_
_entity.id
_entity.type
_entity.pdbx_description
1 polymer ?
#
loop_
_entity_poly.entity_id
_entity_poly.type
_entity_poly.pdbx_seq_one_letter_code
_entity_poly.pdbx_strand_id
1 'polypeptide(L)'
;FDLYYRGKEIDFSNAKAKELLAVLVDQGGREISLHEMAQILSDGEDDETARQAVHVAWSRLKKTLVSYGLGDIVRKGRGFYALNRRRIRCDCWEMLEENEDRYFMGEYMPEYSWAEVTLSYLLQKFEEIKTRKIREA
;
A
#
# COMPACT_ATOMS: atom_id res chain seq x y z
N PHE A 1 -3.20 7.84 3.26
CA PHE A 1 -1.94 7.08 3.17
C PHE A 1 -0.74 8.01 3.16
N ASP A 2 0.19 7.79 4.05
CA ASP A 2 1.40 8.60 4.14
C ASP A 2 2.61 7.69 4.37
N LEU A 3 3.74 8.08 3.81
CA LEU A 3 5.01 7.40 4.02
C LEU A 3 5.98 8.33 4.74
N TYR A 4 6.60 7.84 5.81
CA TYR A 4 7.56 8.59 6.60
C TYR A 4 8.95 7.99 6.52
N TYR A 5 9.96 8.84 6.43
CA TYR A 5 11.35 8.44 6.48
C TYR A 5 12.10 9.34 7.46
N ARG A 6 12.71 8.72 8.47
CA ARG A 6 13.41 9.41 9.56
C ARG A 6 12.54 10.47 10.25
N GLY A 7 11.25 10.13 10.45
CA GLY A 7 10.29 10.99 11.13
C GLY A 7 9.68 12.10 10.28
N LYS A 8 10.04 12.17 8.99
CA LYS A 8 9.50 13.17 8.08
C LYS A 8 8.66 12.53 7.00
N GLU A 9 7.53 13.15 6.70
CA GLU A 9 6.66 12.69 5.62
C GLU A 9 7.34 12.88 4.27
N ILE A 10 7.28 11.86 3.42
CA ILE A 10 7.78 11.93 2.05
C ILE A 10 6.76 12.67 1.19
N ASP A 11 7.20 13.70 0.49
CA ASP A 11 6.37 14.45 -0.42
C ASP A 11 6.34 13.78 -1.80
N PHE A 12 5.14 13.29 -2.17
CA PHE A 12 4.90 12.74 -3.49
C PHE A 12 4.29 13.84 -4.37
N SER A 13 5.07 14.36 -5.30
CA SER A 13 4.60 15.39 -6.22
C SER A 13 3.58 14.88 -7.24
N ASN A 14 3.43 13.57 -7.36
CA ASN A 14 2.49 12.93 -8.29
C ASN A 14 1.51 12.04 -7.54
N ALA A 15 0.20 12.35 -7.64
CA ALA A 15 -0.84 11.64 -6.91
C ALA A 15 -0.96 10.16 -7.35
N LYS A 16 -0.79 9.87 -8.63
CA LYS A 16 -0.87 8.49 -9.14
C LYS A 16 0.35 7.67 -8.71
N ALA A 17 1.51 8.29 -8.57
CA ALA A 17 2.69 7.62 -8.05
C ALA A 17 2.48 7.22 -6.59
N LYS A 18 1.90 8.10 -5.78
CA LYS A 18 1.55 7.81 -4.40
C LYS A 18 0.52 6.68 -4.30
N GLU A 19 -0.51 6.72 -5.15
CA GLU A 19 -1.54 5.68 -5.21
C GLU A 19 -0.94 4.32 -5.60
N LEU A 20 -0.02 4.29 -6.57
CA LEU A 20 0.65 3.06 -6.96
C LEU A 20 1.40 2.44 -5.76
N LEU A 21 2.13 3.26 -5.00
CA LEU A 21 2.79 2.77 -3.80
C LEU A 21 1.78 2.23 -2.78
N ALA A 22 0.64 2.92 -2.61
CA ALA A 22 -0.42 2.46 -1.73
C ALA A 22 -0.97 1.09 -2.13
N VAL A 23 -1.15 0.84 -3.43
CA VAL A 23 -1.55 -0.48 -3.94
C VAL A 23 -0.51 -1.54 -3.58
N LEU A 24 0.77 -1.23 -3.75
CA LEU A 24 1.85 -2.16 -3.41
C LEU A 24 1.88 -2.48 -1.92
N VAL A 25 1.62 -1.50 -1.07
CA VAL A 25 1.50 -1.70 0.39
C VAL A 25 0.29 -2.59 0.70
N ASP A 26 -0.85 -2.36 0.03
CA ASP A 26 -2.06 -3.17 0.20
C ASP A 26 -1.81 -4.63 -0.18
N GLN A 27 -0.98 -4.89 -1.17
CA GLN A 27 -0.58 -6.25 -1.57
C GLN A 27 0.33 -6.94 -0.55
N GLY A 28 0.94 -6.18 0.37
CA GLY A 28 1.74 -6.75 1.46
C GLY A 28 3.00 -7.49 1.03
N GLY A 29 3.59 -7.12 -0.09
CA GLY A 29 4.78 -7.76 -0.65
C GLY A 29 4.49 -8.75 -1.76
N ARG A 30 3.22 -9.08 -2.01
CA ARG A 30 2.85 -9.95 -3.13
C ARG A 30 3.01 -9.21 -4.45
N GLU A 31 3.34 -9.97 -5.50
CA GLU A 31 3.45 -9.42 -6.84
C GLU A 31 2.06 -9.07 -7.40
N ILE A 32 1.97 -7.94 -8.09
CA ILE A 32 0.76 -7.54 -8.80
C ILE A 32 1.13 -7.32 -10.27
N SER A 33 0.29 -7.82 -11.18
CA SER A 33 0.55 -7.70 -12.61
C SER A 33 0.29 -6.27 -13.12
N LEU A 34 0.90 -5.92 -14.25
CA LEU A 34 0.60 -4.67 -14.93
C LEU A 34 -0.88 -4.57 -15.26
N HIS A 35 -1.51 -5.67 -15.68
CA HIS A 35 -2.94 -5.74 -15.99
C HIS A 35 -3.79 -5.33 -14.77
N GLU A 36 -3.55 -5.95 -13.62
CA GLU A 36 -4.28 -5.64 -12.40
C GLU A 36 -4.02 -4.21 -11.91
N MET A 37 -2.76 -3.77 -11.97
CA MET A 37 -2.40 -2.41 -11.56
C MET A 37 -3.12 -1.37 -12.44
N ALA A 38 -3.16 -1.61 -13.76
CA ALA A 38 -3.85 -0.71 -14.68
C ALA A 38 -5.35 -0.62 -14.37
N GLN A 39 -5.98 -1.76 -14.07
CA GLN A 39 -7.40 -1.77 -13.70
C GLN A 39 -7.66 -0.99 -12.41
N ILE A 40 -6.82 -1.17 -11.40
CA ILE A 40 -6.99 -0.50 -10.10
C ILE A 40 -6.80 1.01 -10.24
N LEU A 41 -5.76 1.45 -10.92
CA LEU A 41 -5.45 2.88 -11.05
C LEU A 41 -6.35 3.62 -12.03
N SER A 42 -7.09 2.90 -12.87
CA SER A 42 -7.93 3.46 -13.94
C SER A 42 -9.40 3.03 -13.84
N ASP A 43 -9.88 2.77 -12.62
CA ASP A 43 -11.28 2.43 -12.32
C ASP A 43 -11.84 1.26 -13.16
N GLY A 44 -11.05 0.18 -13.27
CA GLY A 44 -11.48 -1.05 -13.93
C GLY A 44 -11.10 -1.13 -15.42
N GLU A 45 -10.52 -0.09 -16.00
CA GLU A 45 -10.06 -0.12 -17.37
C GLU A 45 -8.66 -0.73 -17.48
N ASP A 46 -8.44 -1.51 -18.54
CA ASP A 46 -7.12 -2.05 -18.86
C ASP A 46 -6.90 -1.93 -20.37
N ASP A 47 -6.71 -0.70 -20.81
CA ASP A 47 -6.35 -0.39 -22.19
C ASP A 47 -4.90 0.14 -22.23
N GLU A 48 -4.44 0.48 -23.43
CA GLU A 48 -3.07 0.99 -23.61
C GLU A 48 -2.84 2.28 -22.83
N THR A 49 -3.85 3.16 -22.78
CA THR A 49 -3.76 4.42 -22.04
C THR A 49 -3.58 4.15 -20.54
N ALA A 50 -4.35 3.21 -19.99
CA ALA A 50 -4.26 2.82 -18.59
C ALA A 50 -2.87 2.24 -18.26
N ARG A 51 -2.36 1.37 -19.13
CA ARG A 51 -1.03 0.77 -18.96
C ARG A 51 0.08 1.82 -19.04
N GLN A 52 -0.04 2.75 -19.96
CA GLN A 52 0.91 3.85 -20.09
C GLN A 52 0.91 4.71 -18.83
N ALA A 53 -0.26 4.98 -18.26
CA ALA A 53 -0.37 5.71 -17.00
C ALA A 53 0.35 5.00 -15.85
N VAL A 54 0.30 3.65 -15.81
CA VAL A 54 1.06 2.86 -14.82
C VAL A 54 2.56 3.07 -15.01
N HIS A 55 3.04 3.02 -16.25
CA HIS A 55 4.48 3.23 -16.52
C HIS A 55 4.95 4.62 -16.09
N VAL A 56 4.15 5.64 -16.33
CA VAL A 56 4.46 7.01 -15.90
C VAL A 56 4.47 7.10 -14.37
N ALA A 57 3.44 6.55 -13.72
CA ALA A 57 3.34 6.54 -12.25
C ALA A 57 4.54 5.81 -11.63
N TRP A 58 4.94 4.66 -12.16
CA TRP A 58 6.10 3.92 -11.68
C TRP A 58 7.38 4.72 -11.81
N SER A 59 7.61 5.33 -12.96
CA SER A 59 8.80 6.15 -13.20
C SER A 59 8.90 7.29 -12.19
N ARG A 60 7.79 7.98 -11.93
CA ARG A 60 7.74 9.08 -10.97
C ARG A 60 7.92 8.59 -9.53
N LEU A 61 7.31 7.46 -9.17
CA LEU A 61 7.48 6.85 -7.85
C LEU A 61 8.94 6.48 -7.63
N LYS A 62 9.55 5.79 -8.57
CA LYS A 62 10.95 5.36 -8.46
C LYS A 62 11.87 6.55 -8.31
N LYS A 63 11.66 7.60 -9.09
CA LYS A 63 12.45 8.82 -9.01
C LYS A 63 12.34 9.48 -7.63
N THR A 64 11.14 9.58 -7.09
CA THR A 64 10.92 10.13 -5.74
C THR A 64 11.66 9.30 -4.70
N LEU A 65 11.49 7.98 -4.72
CA LEU A 65 12.11 7.10 -3.73
C LEU A 65 13.65 7.12 -3.84
N VAL A 66 14.19 7.13 -5.04
CA VAL A 66 15.63 7.22 -5.24
C VAL A 66 16.21 8.52 -4.67
N SER A 67 15.47 9.62 -4.75
CA SER A 67 15.91 10.90 -4.18
C SER A 67 16.10 10.83 -2.66
N TYR A 68 15.43 9.90 -1.98
CA TYR A 68 15.60 9.65 -0.54
C TYR A 68 16.54 8.48 -0.24
N GLY A 69 17.13 7.86 -1.28
CA GLY A 69 17.93 6.65 -1.09
C GLY A 69 17.10 5.40 -0.84
N LEU A 70 15.82 5.41 -1.18
CA LEU A 70 14.85 4.35 -0.87
C LEU A 70 14.36 3.60 -2.12
N GLY A 71 15.13 3.65 -3.22
CA GLY A 71 14.69 3.01 -4.46
C GLY A 71 14.48 1.50 -4.35
N ASP A 72 15.07 0.86 -3.34
CA ASP A 72 14.98 -0.57 -3.14
C ASP A 72 13.72 -1.02 -2.36
N ILE A 73 12.87 -0.10 -1.91
CA ILE A 73 11.62 -0.49 -1.25
C ILE A 73 10.56 -0.98 -2.24
N VAL A 74 10.74 -0.72 -3.53
CA VAL A 74 9.86 -1.23 -4.59
C VAL A 74 10.70 -1.94 -5.64
N ARG A 75 10.11 -2.94 -6.30
CA ARG A 75 10.77 -3.68 -7.36
C ARG A 75 9.80 -3.94 -8.51
N LYS A 76 10.37 -4.10 -9.68
CA LYS A 76 9.64 -4.37 -10.91
C LYS A 76 10.32 -5.51 -11.65
N GLY A 77 9.53 -6.47 -12.12
CA GLY A 77 9.97 -7.51 -13.02
C GLY A 77 9.24 -7.42 -14.34
N ARG A 78 9.33 -8.49 -15.15
CA ARG A 78 8.63 -8.55 -16.42
C ARG A 78 7.13 -8.70 -16.18
N GLY A 79 6.38 -7.61 -16.38
CA GLY A 79 4.93 -7.60 -16.24
C GLY A 79 4.39 -7.61 -14.82
N PHE A 80 5.23 -7.37 -13.81
CA PHE A 80 4.77 -7.30 -12.43
C PHE A 80 5.48 -6.20 -11.63
N TYR A 81 4.84 -5.82 -10.52
CA TYR A 81 5.35 -4.86 -9.54
C TYR A 81 5.19 -5.44 -8.15
N ALA A 82 6.08 -5.08 -7.24
CA ALA A 82 5.99 -5.54 -5.86
C ALA A 82 6.69 -4.57 -4.90
N LEU A 83 6.28 -4.66 -3.64
CA LEU A 83 6.94 -3.98 -2.53
C LEU A 83 7.97 -4.90 -1.91
N ASN A 84 9.12 -4.36 -1.51
CA ASN A 84 10.05 -5.11 -0.68
C ASN A 84 9.62 -4.93 0.79
N ARG A 85 8.78 -5.83 1.27
CA ARG A 85 8.15 -5.73 2.58
C ARG A 85 9.15 -5.58 3.73
N ARG A 86 10.33 -6.14 3.57
CA ARG A 86 11.39 -6.10 4.61
C ARG A 86 11.94 -4.70 4.83
N ARG A 87 11.76 -3.80 3.86
CA ARG A 87 12.30 -2.45 3.89
C ARG A 87 11.32 -1.41 4.40
N ILE A 88 10.09 -1.81 4.74
CA ILE A 88 9.02 -0.88 5.12
C ILE A 88 8.23 -1.46 6.29
N ARG A 89 7.76 -0.58 7.17
CA ARG A 89 6.86 -0.93 8.26
C ARG A 89 5.48 -0.35 7.98
N CYS A 90 4.45 -1.10 8.36
CA CYS A 90 3.07 -0.68 8.21
C CYS A 90 2.31 -1.01 9.49
N ASP A 91 1.60 -0.04 10.05
CA ASP A 91 0.83 -0.20 11.28
C ASP A 91 -0.24 -1.30 11.16
N CYS A 92 -0.89 -1.42 10.00
CA CYS A 92 -1.90 -2.45 9.77
C CYS A 92 -1.28 -3.85 9.73
N TRP A 93 -0.09 -4.00 9.16
CA TRP A 93 0.63 -5.28 9.17
C TRP A 93 1.03 -5.67 10.59
N GLU A 94 1.48 -4.71 11.37
CA GLU A 94 1.87 -4.95 12.77
C GLU A 94 0.67 -5.39 13.59
N MET A 95 -0.51 -4.82 13.37
CA MET A 95 -1.73 -5.28 14.01
C MET A 95 -2.04 -6.75 13.68
N LEU A 96 -1.95 -7.12 12.39
CA LEU A 96 -2.27 -8.48 11.93
C LEU A 96 -1.26 -9.51 12.42
N GLU A 97 0.02 -9.16 12.43
CA GLU A 97 1.11 -10.08 12.81
C GLU A 97 1.26 -10.23 14.32
N GLU A 98 1.08 -9.14 15.08
CA GLU A 98 1.29 -9.10 16.52
C GLU A 98 -0.01 -9.22 17.32
N ASN A 99 -1.17 -9.23 16.66
CA ASN A 99 -2.49 -9.24 17.31
C ASN A 99 -2.64 -8.07 18.30
N GLU A 100 -2.13 -6.90 17.93
CA GLU A 100 -2.20 -5.69 18.75
C GLU A 100 -3.14 -4.65 18.14
N ASP A 101 -4.15 -4.21 18.88
CA ASP A 101 -5.14 -3.25 18.41
C ASP A 101 -4.64 -1.79 18.45
N ARG A 102 -3.54 -1.52 19.14
CA ARG A 102 -2.99 -0.16 19.27
C ARG A 102 -2.48 0.46 17.98
N TYR A 103 -2.19 -0.37 16.96
CA TYR A 103 -1.65 0.08 15.68
C TYR A 103 -2.73 0.48 14.67
N PHE A 104 -4.00 0.23 14.98
CA PHE A 104 -5.07 0.47 14.03
C PHE A 104 -6.10 1.43 14.61
N MET A 105 -6.34 2.55 13.93
CA MET A 105 -7.23 3.63 14.37
C MET A 105 -8.60 3.59 13.68
N GLY A 106 -8.96 2.48 13.03
CA GLY A 106 -10.25 2.34 12.38
C GLY A 106 -10.31 2.86 10.95
N GLU A 107 -9.18 3.33 10.41
CA GLU A 107 -9.08 3.85 9.05
C GLU A 107 -7.99 3.12 8.28
N TYR A 108 -8.21 2.92 6.98
CA TYR A 108 -7.23 2.34 6.09
C TYR A 108 -7.36 2.94 4.71
N MET A 109 -6.36 3.75 4.32
CA MET A 109 -6.29 4.38 3.00
C MET A 109 -7.64 4.96 2.55
N PRO A 110 -8.27 5.86 3.35
CA PRO A 110 -9.63 6.32 3.08
C PRO A 110 -9.78 7.09 1.76
N GLU A 111 -8.68 7.60 1.20
CA GLU A 111 -8.68 8.29 -0.08
C GLU A 111 -8.87 7.35 -1.29
N TYR A 112 -8.78 6.02 -1.10
CA TYR A 112 -8.86 5.05 -2.20
C TYR A 112 -10.02 4.08 -2.03
N SER A 113 -10.95 4.08 -2.98
CA SER A 113 -12.11 3.19 -2.93
C SER A 113 -11.73 1.70 -3.02
N TRP A 114 -10.69 1.36 -3.75
CA TRP A 114 -10.23 -0.03 -3.86
C TRP A 114 -9.75 -0.62 -2.53
N ALA A 115 -9.44 0.23 -1.55
CA ALA A 115 -8.95 -0.23 -0.24
C ALA A 115 -10.08 -0.66 0.71
N GLU A 116 -11.34 -0.49 0.35
CA GLU A 116 -12.48 -0.82 1.22
C GLU A 116 -12.55 -2.30 1.62
N VAL A 117 -12.16 -3.20 0.72
CA VAL A 117 -12.13 -4.64 1.01
C VAL A 117 -11.14 -4.94 2.13
N THR A 118 -9.94 -4.38 2.04
CA THR A 118 -8.92 -4.53 3.08
C THR A 118 -9.37 -3.88 4.38
N LEU A 119 -10.00 -2.71 4.31
CA LEU A 119 -10.53 -2.04 5.50
C LEU A 119 -11.55 -2.94 6.23
N SER A 120 -12.47 -3.56 5.50
CA SER A 120 -13.45 -4.46 6.11
C SER A 120 -12.78 -5.63 6.83
N TYR A 121 -11.76 -6.22 6.23
CA TYR A 121 -10.97 -7.28 6.85
C TYR A 121 -10.25 -6.79 8.12
N LEU A 122 -9.64 -5.61 8.06
CA LEU A 122 -8.93 -5.03 9.20
C LEU A 122 -9.88 -4.71 10.36
N LEU A 123 -11.07 -4.19 10.06
CA LEU A 123 -12.08 -3.92 11.09
C LEU A 123 -12.53 -5.19 11.78
N GLN A 124 -12.73 -6.27 11.03
CA GLN A 124 -13.09 -7.56 11.61
C GLN A 124 -11.98 -8.08 12.53
N LYS A 125 -10.73 -8.02 12.09
CA LYS A 125 -9.58 -8.44 12.93
C LYS A 125 -9.42 -7.59 14.18
N PHE A 126 -9.62 -6.29 14.04
CA PHE A 126 -9.57 -5.36 15.17
C PHE A 126 -10.60 -5.74 16.24
N GLU A 127 -11.83 -6.02 15.83
CA GLU A 127 -12.88 -6.44 16.76
C GLU A 127 -12.58 -7.79 17.41
N GLU A 128 -12.04 -8.75 16.66
CA GLU A 128 -11.63 -10.05 17.21
C GLU A 128 -10.56 -9.88 18.29
N ILE A 129 -9.58 -9.03 18.06
CA ILE A 129 -8.49 -8.77 19.03
C ILE A 129 -9.05 -8.13 20.30
N LYS A 130 -9.92 -7.13 20.17
CA LYS A 130 -10.57 -6.47 21.31
C LYS A 130 -11.40 -7.45 22.13
N THR A 131 -12.19 -8.27 21.45
CA THR A 131 -13.02 -9.29 22.12
C THR A 131 -12.17 -10.29 22.88
N ARG A 132 -11.07 -10.74 22.30
CA ARG A 132 -10.15 -11.65 22.96
C ARG A 132 -9.55 -11.04 24.22
N LYS A 133 -9.10 -9.79 24.14
CA LYS A 133 -8.54 -9.08 25.31
C LYS A 133 -9.55 -8.95 26.45
N ILE A 134 -10.81 -8.69 26.15
CA ILE A 134 -11.86 -8.62 27.15
C ILE A 134 -12.05 -9.98 27.81
N ARG A 135 -12.02 -11.08 27.04
CA ARG A 135 -12.19 -12.44 27.60
C ARG A 135 -11.01 -12.85 28.49
N GLU A 136 -9.81 -12.40 28.15
CA GLU A 136 -8.58 -12.73 28.90
C GLU A 136 -8.41 -11.86 30.16
N ALA A 137 -9.11 -10.75 30.20
CA ALA A 137 -9.07 -9.88 31.37
C ALA A 137 -9.96 -10.41 32.48
#